data_6c82389b7cd2521ebf3208f545541bcc
#
_entry.id   6c82389b7cd2521ebf3208f545541bcc
#
_cell.length_a   1.000
_cell.length_b   1.000
_cell.length_c   1.000
_cell.angle_alpha   90.00
_cell.angle_beta   90.00
_cell.angle_gamma   90.00
#
_symmetry.space_group_name_H-M   'P 1'
#
loop_
_entity.id
_entity.type
_entity.pdbx_description
1 polymer ?
#
loop_
_entity_poly.entity_id
_entity_poly.type
_entity_poly.pdbx_seq_one_letter_code
_entity_poly.pdbx_strand_id
1 'polypeptide(L)'
;LKQKGLRKDAKSMIVHATENQLEDVAALALKLFSQTGGDTIHKEMRAILSDGNAAIFLHYTEEGVPAGFAQCQLRFDYVEGTRSSPVGYLEGIFVEEPSRKQGVAKELLRRAEAWAKEKGCSEFASDCELGNTESLSFHQSVGFREANRIICFTKQL
;
A
#
# COMPACT_ATOMS: atom_id res chain seq x y z
N LEU A 1 -29.32 -12.58 36.89
CA LEU A 1 -29.32 -12.90 35.45
C LEU A 1 -28.48 -11.87 34.75
N LYS A 2 -27.19 -12.23 34.43
CA LYS A 2 -26.26 -11.40 33.67
C LYS A 2 -26.55 -11.61 32.19
N GLN A 3 -27.05 -10.57 31.50
CA GLN A 3 -27.10 -10.54 30.06
C GLN A 3 -25.64 -10.47 29.55
N LYS A 4 -25.15 -11.58 29.00
CA LYS A 4 -23.99 -11.55 28.09
C LYS A 4 -24.42 -10.86 26.81
N GLY A 5 -24.02 -9.61 26.65
CA GLY A 5 -24.12 -8.91 25.38
C GLY A 5 -23.29 -9.68 24.34
N LEU A 6 -23.94 -10.14 23.29
CA LEU A 6 -23.27 -10.60 22.07
C LEU A 6 -22.43 -9.45 21.56
N ARG A 7 -21.11 -9.58 21.62
CA ARG A 7 -20.20 -8.82 20.79
C ARG A 7 -20.49 -9.27 19.35
N LYS A 8 -21.14 -8.44 18.57
CA LYS A 8 -21.11 -8.56 17.13
C LYS A 8 -19.64 -8.45 16.75
N ASP A 9 -19.11 -9.46 16.07
CA ASP A 9 -17.80 -9.44 15.45
C ASP A 9 -17.78 -8.30 14.41
N ALA A 10 -17.40 -7.11 14.86
CA ALA A 10 -17.10 -6.00 13.98
C ALA A 10 -15.80 -6.38 13.28
N LYS A 11 -15.91 -6.75 12.02
CA LYS A 11 -14.82 -7.25 11.20
C LYS A 11 -14.02 -6.04 10.73
N SER A 12 -12.72 -5.99 11.00
CA SER A 12 -11.83 -5.02 10.40
C SER A 12 -12.07 -4.96 8.89
N MET A 13 -12.13 -3.76 8.32
CA MET A 13 -12.58 -3.55 6.93
C MET A 13 -11.47 -2.96 6.08
N ILE A 14 -11.22 -3.56 4.90
CA ILE A 14 -10.39 -2.96 3.86
C ILE A 14 -11.29 -2.48 2.74
N VAL A 15 -11.13 -1.22 2.37
CA VAL A 15 -11.85 -0.57 1.27
C VAL A 15 -10.89 -0.14 0.16
N HIS A 16 -11.36 -0.15 -1.08
CA HIS A 16 -10.72 0.56 -2.18
C HIS A 16 -11.06 2.04 -1.99
N ALA A 17 -10.06 2.84 -1.64
CA ALA A 17 -10.25 4.25 -1.32
C ALA A 17 -10.68 5.05 -2.55
N THR A 18 -11.53 6.01 -2.33
CA THR A 18 -11.98 7.02 -3.29
C THR A 18 -11.64 8.41 -2.75
N GLU A 19 -12.01 9.46 -3.46
CA GLU A 19 -11.82 10.83 -2.98
C GLU A 19 -12.49 11.09 -1.61
N ASN A 20 -13.54 10.33 -1.27
CA ASN A 20 -14.19 10.43 0.04
C ASN A 20 -13.29 10.05 1.22
N GLN A 21 -12.24 9.26 0.98
CA GLN A 21 -11.26 8.84 1.99
C GLN A 21 -9.95 9.65 1.92
N LEU A 22 -9.91 10.75 1.16
CA LEU A 22 -8.68 11.52 0.93
C LEU A 22 -7.98 11.94 2.24
N GLU A 23 -8.73 12.43 3.21
CA GLU A 23 -8.17 12.90 4.49
C GLU A 23 -7.53 11.74 5.28
N ASP A 24 -8.20 10.61 5.33
CA ASP A 24 -7.69 9.40 6.00
C ASP A 24 -6.43 8.87 5.33
N VAL A 25 -6.44 8.81 3.99
CA VAL A 25 -5.29 8.40 3.19
C VAL A 25 -4.11 9.35 3.38
N ALA A 26 -4.34 10.66 3.27
CA ALA A 26 -3.30 11.68 3.40
C ALA A 26 -2.66 11.65 4.81
N ALA A 27 -3.45 11.47 5.85
CA ALA A 27 -2.95 11.36 7.22
C ALA A 27 -2.03 10.16 7.42
N LEU A 28 -2.36 9.01 6.86
CA LEU A 28 -1.51 7.82 6.93
C LEU A 28 -0.28 7.91 6.00
N ALA A 29 -0.46 8.45 4.79
CA ALA A 29 0.63 8.64 3.84
C ALA A 29 1.70 9.59 4.39
N LEU A 30 1.32 10.63 5.12
CA LEU A 30 2.26 11.55 5.77
C LEU A 30 3.18 10.84 6.78
N LYS A 31 2.70 9.78 7.43
CA LYS A 31 3.51 8.97 8.36
C LYS A 31 4.53 8.11 7.63
N LEU A 32 4.18 7.57 6.45
CA LEU A 32 5.09 6.78 5.62
C LEU A 32 6.10 7.67 4.89
N PHE A 33 5.63 8.77 4.31
CA PHE A 33 6.43 9.71 3.51
C PHE A 33 6.78 10.97 4.33
N SER A 34 7.31 10.80 5.52
CA SER A 34 7.55 11.86 6.52
C SER A 34 8.48 12.98 6.06
N GLN A 35 9.24 12.80 4.99
CA GLN A 35 10.10 13.83 4.38
C GLN A 35 9.35 14.79 3.46
N THR A 36 8.10 14.47 3.11
CA THR A 36 7.25 15.27 2.23
C THR A 36 6.31 16.14 3.06
N GLY A 37 6.11 17.40 2.68
CA GLY A 37 5.20 18.30 3.40
C GLY A 37 3.73 17.91 3.25
N GLY A 38 2.90 18.20 4.25
CA GLY A 38 1.50 17.78 4.29
C GLY A 38 0.67 18.26 3.10
N ASP A 39 0.82 19.50 2.66
CA ASP A 39 0.11 20.03 1.48
C ASP A 39 0.48 19.29 0.20
N THR A 40 1.74 18.90 0.06
CA THR A 40 2.23 18.11 -1.08
C THR A 40 1.63 16.72 -1.05
N ILE A 41 1.69 16.02 0.07
CA ILE A 41 1.08 14.69 0.25
C ILE A 41 -0.41 14.71 -0.07
N HIS A 42 -1.14 15.72 0.42
CA HIS A 42 -2.58 15.82 0.16
C HIS A 42 -2.89 15.95 -1.33
N LYS A 43 -2.12 16.79 -2.07
CA LYS A 43 -2.26 16.94 -3.52
C LYS A 43 -1.91 15.65 -4.27
N GLU A 44 -0.83 14.99 -3.88
CA GLU A 44 -0.38 13.73 -4.48
C GLU A 44 -1.43 12.63 -4.27
N MET A 45 -1.94 12.45 -3.05
CA MET A 45 -2.95 11.44 -2.76
C MET A 45 -4.25 11.69 -3.52
N ARG A 46 -4.67 12.95 -3.65
CA ARG A 46 -5.83 13.32 -4.49
C ARG A 46 -5.63 12.92 -5.95
N ALA A 47 -4.46 13.20 -6.51
CA ALA A 47 -4.13 12.83 -7.88
C ALA A 47 -4.16 11.30 -8.07
N ILE A 48 -3.59 10.55 -7.14
CA ILE A 48 -3.57 9.08 -7.17
C ILE A 48 -4.99 8.51 -7.07
N LEU A 49 -5.82 9.02 -6.18
CA LEU A 49 -7.21 8.57 -6.02
C LEU A 49 -8.07 8.83 -7.28
N SER A 50 -7.67 9.79 -8.11
CA SER A 50 -8.34 10.11 -9.38
C SER A 50 -7.75 9.40 -10.60
N ASP A 51 -6.62 8.68 -10.43
CA ASP A 51 -5.92 8.01 -11.52
C ASP A 51 -6.43 6.58 -11.70
N GLY A 52 -7.01 6.28 -12.86
CA GLY A 52 -7.49 4.93 -13.19
C GLY A 52 -6.40 3.84 -13.27
N ASN A 53 -5.12 4.25 -13.31
CA ASN A 53 -3.95 3.36 -13.32
C ASN A 53 -3.29 3.23 -11.93
N ALA A 54 -3.93 3.77 -10.89
CA ALA A 54 -3.48 3.67 -9.52
C ALA A 54 -4.64 3.24 -8.59
N ALA A 55 -4.29 2.71 -7.44
CA ALA A 55 -5.27 2.34 -6.41
C ALA A 55 -4.66 2.48 -5.02
N ILE A 56 -5.51 2.85 -4.07
CA ILE A 56 -5.19 2.83 -2.65
C ILE A 56 -6.20 1.96 -1.94
N PHE A 57 -5.71 1.01 -1.14
CA PHE A 57 -6.51 0.19 -0.25
C PHE A 57 -6.30 0.65 1.18
N LEU A 58 -7.37 0.93 1.89
CA LEU A 58 -7.37 1.53 3.21
C LEU A 58 -8.01 0.58 4.22
N HIS A 59 -7.29 0.33 5.30
CA HIS A 59 -7.76 -0.50 6.41
C HIS A 59 -8.31 0.37 7.54
N TYR A 60 -9.51 0.02 8.00
CA TYR A 60 -10.14 0.58 9.19
C TYR A 60 -10.19 -0.45 10.31
N THR A 61 -9.97 -0.01 11.54
CA THR A 61 -10.21 -0.82 12.75
C THR A 61 -11.72 -1.07 12.92
N GLU A 62 -12.07 -1.92 13.89
CA GLU A 62 -13.46 -2.17 14.26
C GLU A 62 -14.20 -0.91 14.72
N GLU A 63 -13.46 0.06 15.29
CA GLU A 63 -13.98 1.35 15.74
C GLU A 63 -14.10 2.37 14.58
N GLY A 64 -13.73 1.98 13.36
CA GLY A 64 -13.79 2.86 12.20
C GLY A 64 -12.61 3.84 12.09
N VAL A 65 -11.48 3.55 12.74
CA VAL A 65 -10.28 4.38 12.68
C VAL A 65 -9.38 3.90 11.55
N PRO A 66 -8.90 4.79 10.65
CA PRO A 66 -7.96 4.41 9.60
C PRO A 66 -6.61 4.00 10.24
N ALA A 67 -6.14 2.80 9.93
CA ALA A 67 -5.00 2.20 10.61
C ALA A 67 -3.98 1.55 9.68
N GLY A 68 -4.14 1.66 8.37
CA GLY A 68 -3.16 1.17 7.41
C GLY A 68 -3.61 1.39 5.98
N PHE A 69 -2.67 1.42 5.05
CA PHE A 69 -2.97 1.53 3.62
C PHE A 69 -1.89 0.83 2.77
N ALA A 70 -2.26 0.48 1.56
CA ALA A 70 -1.35 0.12 0.48
C ALA A 70 -1.67 0.97 -0.75
N GLN A 71 -0.64 1.56 -1.33
CA GLN A 71 -0.70 2.29 -2.58
C GLN A 71 -0.05 1.47 -3.67
N CYS A 72 -0.73 1.28 -4.80
CA CYS A 72 -0.20 0.60 -5.96
C CYS A 72 -0.58 1.31 -7.26
N GLN A 73 0.19 1.07 -8.29
CA GLN A 73 -0.07 1.61 -9.63
C GLN A 73 0.37 0.65 -10.72
N LEU A 74 -0.09 0.90 -11.93
CA LEU A 74 0.38 0.21 -13.13
C LEU A 74 1.63 0.91 -13.65
N ARG A 75 2.67 0.15 -13.93
CA ARG A 75 3.86 0.63 -14.63
C ARG A 75 3.92 0.00 -16.01
N PHE A 76 4.02 0.83 -17.03
CA PHE A 76 4.04 0.42 -18.44
C PHE A 76 5.45 0.36 -19.00
N ASP A 77 6.38 1.14 -18.42
CA ASP A 77 7.80 1.08 -18.72
C ASP A 77 8.46 -0.12 -18.04
N TYR A 78 9.70 -0.40 -18.42
CA TYR A 78 10.45 -1.51 -17.84
C TYR A 78 10.54 -1.43 -16.32
N VAL A 79 10.23 -2.53 -15.68
CA VAL A 79 10.39 -2.75 -14.24
C VAL A 79 11.42 -3.83 -14.02
N GLU A 80 12.43 -3.55 -13.18
CA GLU A 80 13.52 -4.48 -12.88
C GLU A 80 13.01 -5.85 -12.43
N GLY A 81 13.53 -6.88 -13.06
CA GLY A 81 13.18 -8.29 -12.78
C GLY A 81 11.87 -8.78 -13.38
N THR A 82 11.14 -7.96 -14.15
CA THR A 82 9.89 -8.34 -14.81
C THR A 82 10.06 -8.53 -16.31
N ARG A 83 9.08 -9.22 -16.94
CA ARG A 83 9.07 -9.52 -18.38
C ARG A 83 7.77 -9.13 -19.07
N SER A 84 6.82 -8.58 -18.34
CA SER A 84 5.50 -8.18 -18.85
C SER A 84 5.25 -6.69 -18.74
N SER A 85 4.20 -6.22 -19.38
CA SER A 85 3.67 -4.86 -19.27
C SER A 85 2.14 -4.91 -19.50
N PRO A 86 1.34 -4.20 -18.70
CA PRO A 86 1.75 -3.48 -17.51
C PRO A 86 2.15 -4.40 -16.35
N VAL A 87 2.92 -3.86 -15.42
CA VAL A 87 3.28 -4.49 -14.15
C VAL A 87 2.55 -3.76 -13.03
N GLY A 88 1.91 -4.49 -12.11
CA GLY A 88 1.42 -3.91 -10.87
C GLY A 88 2.61 -3.57 -9.97
N TYR A 89 2.59 -2.41 -9.34
CA TYR A 89 3.71 -1.95 -8.52
C TYR A 89 3.22 -1.45 -7.16
N LEU A 90 3.74 -2.03 -6.08
CA LEU A 90 3.50 -1.56 -4.72
C LEU A 90 4.41 -0.35 -4.45
N GLU A 91 3.81 0.84 -4.40
CA GLU A 91 4.52 2.10 -4.18
C GLU A 91 4.76 2.37 -2.69
N GLY A 92 3.86 1.90 -1.84
CA GLY A 92 3.98 2.04 -0.39
C GLY A 92 2.97 1.18 0.34
N ILE A 93 3.35 0.75 1.53
CA ILE A 93 2.48 0.04 2.46
C ILE A 93 2.82 0.47 3.88
N PHE A 94 1.80 0.79 4.65
CA PHE A 94 1.94 1.24 6.03
C PHE A 94 0.83 0.67 6.90
N VAL A 95 1.17 0.26 8.10
CA VAL A 95 0.22 -0.16 9.13
C VAL A 95 0.61 0.47 10.46
N GLU A 96 -0.36 1.09 11.12
CA GLU A 96 -0.19 1.66 12.46
C GLU A 96 0.26 0.58 13.45
N GLU A 97 1.14 0.94 14.37
CA GLU A 97 1.76 0.01 15.30
C GLU A 97 0.75 -0.88 16.05
N PRO A 98 -0.36 -0.36 16.61
CA PRO A 98 -1.34 -1.19 17.29
C PRO A 98 -2.02 -2.24 16.42
N SER A 99 -2.03 -2.04 15.10
CA SER A 99 -2.66 -2.95 14.12
C SER A 99 -1.67 -3.90 13.44
N ARG A 100 -0.38 -3.81 13.78
CA ARG A 100 0.68 -4.68 13.23
C ARG A 100 0.56 -6.10 13.78
N LYS A 101 1.21 -7.05 13.09
CA LYS A 101 1.26 -8.48 13.45
C LYS A 101 -0.12 -9.16 13.52
N GLN A 102 -1.12 -8.58 12.86
CA GLN A 102 -2.49 -9.09 12.77
C GLN A 102 -2.87 -9.47 11.33
N GLY A 103 -1.90 -9.51 10.41
CA GLY A 103 -2.12 -9.85 9.01
C GLY A 103 -2.66 -8.70 8.14
N VAL A 104 -2.78 -7.49 8.66
CA VAL A 104 -3.34 -6.33 7.93
C VAL A 104 -2.52 -6.00 6.68
N ALA A 105 -1.20 -5.91 6.79
CA ALA A 105 -0.33 -5.62 5.65
C ALA A 105 -0.45 -6.69 4.55
N LYS A 106 -0.50 -7.96 4.93
CA LYS A 106 -0.69 -9.07 3.98
C LYS A 106 -2.03 -8.99 3.26
N GLU A 107 -3.10 -8.63 3.96
CA GLU A 107 -4.43 -8.49 3.35
C GLU A 107 -4.52 -7.26 2.45
N LEU A 108 -3.90 -6.14 2.83
CA LEU A 108 -3.77 -4.94 1.98
C LEU A 108 -3.04 -5.28 0.67
N LEU A 109 -1.91 -5.99 0.77
CA LEU A 109 -1.15 -6.44 -0.40
C LEU A 109 -2.01 -7.36 -1.29
N ARG A 110 -2.72 -8.31 -0.71
CA ARG A 110 -3.60 -9.22 -1.47
C ARG A 110 -4.68 -8.46 -2.26
N ARG A 111 -5.21 -7.36 -1.71
CA ARG A 111 -6.16 -6.49 -2.42
C ARG A 111 -5.49 -5.75 -3.58
N ALA A 112 -4.28 -5.26 -3.38
CA ALA A 112 -3.50 -4.61 -4.43
C ALA A 112 -3.15 -5.58 -5.58
N GLU A 113 -2.72 -6.79 -5.24
CA GLU A 113 -2.44 -7.84 -6.24
C GLU A 113 -3.69 -8.25 -7.02
N ALA A 114 -4.84 -8.39 -6.36
CA ALA A 114 -6.11 -8.70 -7.02
C ALA A 114 -6.51 -7.60 -8.01
N TRP A 115 -6.41 -6.35 -7.61
CA TRP A 115 -6.65 -5.21 -8.49
C TRP A 115 -5.72 -5.20 -9.71
N ALA A 116 -4.43 -5.45 -9.51
CA ALA A 116 -3.48 -5.52 -10.62
C ALA A 116 -3.82 -6.64 -11.61
N LYS A 117 -4.25 -7.81 -11.12
CA LYS A 117 -4.74 -8.91 -11.96
C LYS A 117 -5.97 -8.50 -12.77
N GLU A 118 -6.94 -7.82 -12.18
CA GLU A 118 -8.13 -7.30 -12.86
C GLU A 118 -7.76 -6.29 -13.94
N LYS A 119 -6.65 -5.55 -13.76
CA LYS A 119 -6.07 -4.63 -14.75
C LYS A 119 -5.23 -5.34 -15.83
N GLY A 120 -5.12 -6.66 -15.80
CA GLY A 120 -4.39 -7.44 -16.79
C GLY A 120 -2.92 -7.69 -16.49
N CYS A 121 -2.44 -7.36 -15.29
CA CYS A 121 -1.07 -7.66 -14.89
C CYS A 121 -0.88 -9.15 -14.61
N SER A 122 0.23 -9.69 -15.09
CA SER A 122 0.70 -11.04 -14.75
C SER A 122 1.83 -11.04 -13.73
N GLU A 123 2.42 -9.86 -13.46
CA GLU A 123 3.50 -9.66 -12.49
C GLU A 123 3.19 -8.48 -11.58
N PHE A 124 3.72 -8.58 -10.35
CA PHE A 124 3.60 -7.55 -9.33
C PHE A 124 4.99 -7.31 -8.72
N ALA A 125 5.42 -6.08 -8.65
CA ALA A 125 6.76 -5.70 -8.22
C ALA A 125 6.71 -4.66 -7.10
N SER A 126 7.85 -4.46 -6.47
CA SER A 126 8.06 -3.46 -5.43
C SER A 126 9.55 -3.20 -5.26
N ASP A 127 9.90 -2.22 -4.45
CA ASP A 127 11.26 -1.98 -4.00
C ASP A 127 11.29 -1.55 -2.53
N CYS A 128 12.47 -1.56 -1.96
CA CYS A 128 12.74 -0.93 -0.68
C CYS A 128 14.20 -0.42 -0.65
N GLU A 129 14.47 0.52 0.22
CA GLU A 129 15.83 0.98 0.45
C GLU A 129 16.72 -0.16 0.98
N LEU A 130 17.98 -0.18 0.56
CA LEU A 130 18.94 -1.24 0.90
C LEU A 130 19.08 -1.46 2.41
N GLY A 131 19.01 -0.41 3.20
CA GLY A 131 19.10 -0.46 4.67
C GLY A 131 17.79 -0.79 5.39
N ASN A 132 16.67 -0.87 4.68
CA ASN A 132 15.36 -1.15 5.27
C ASN A 132 15.13 -2.66 5.41
N THR A 133 15.74 -3.25 6.43
CA THR A 133 15.69 -4.70 6.68
C THR A 133 14.30 -5.19 7.09
N GLU A 134 13.48 -4.35 7.72
CA GLU A 134 12.10 -4.67 8.06
C GLU A 134 11.25 -4.82 6.79
N SER A 135 11.37 -3.89 5.86
CA SER A 135 10.68 -3.95 4.56
C SER A 135 11.14 -5.15 3.74
N LEU A 136 12.46 -5.43 3.70
CA LEU A 136 13.00 -6.61 3.03
C LEU A 136 12.38 -7.91 3.58
N SER A 137 12.36 -8.05 4.91
CA SER A 137 11.77 -9.21 5.58
C SER A 137 10.28 -9.35 5.28
N PHE A 138 9.54 -8.24 5.28
CA PHE A 138 8.12 -8.25 4.91
C PHE A 138 7.93 -8.75 3.48
N HIS A 139 8.63 -8.18 2.50
CA HIS A 139 8.51 -8.59 1.09
C HIS A 139 8.77 -10.08 0.90
N GLN A 140 9.82 -10.60 1.51
CA GLN A 140 10.15 -12.03 1.45
C GLN A 140 9.06 -12.90 2.10
N SER A 141 8.51 -12.45 3.24
CA SER A 141 7.48 -13.20 3.97
C SER A 141 6.15 -13.32 3.22
N VAL A 142 5.86 -12.39 2.31
CA VAL A 142 4.63 -12.38 1.50
C VAL A 142 4.84 -12.88 0.07
N GLY A 143 6.02 -13.44 -0.23
CA GLY A 143 6.28 -14.17 -1.48
C GLY A 143 7.01 -13.40 -2.57
N PHE A 144 7.44 -12.16 -2.33
CA PHE A 144 8.36 -11.50 -3.25
C PHE A 144 9.73 -12.19 -3.23
N ARG A 145 10.38 -12.19 -4.37
CA ARG A 145 11.78 -12.62 -4.53
C ARG A 145 12.63 -11.44 -4.90
N GLU A 146 13.80 -11.32 -4.29
CA GLU A 146 14.77 -10.30 -4.67
C GLU A 146 15.19 -10.49 -6.13
N ALA A 147 15.00 -9.45 -6.94
CA ALA A 147 15.35 -9.44 -8.35
C ALA A 147 16.76 -8.88 -8.56
N ASN A 148 17.04 -7.72 -7.97
CA ASN A 148 18.34 -7.05 -8.13
C ASN A 148 18.55 -6.00 -7.02
N ARG A 149 19.79 -5.55 -6.88
CA ARG A 149 20.20 -4.38 -6.09
C ARG A 149 20.88 -3.40 -7.01
N ILE A 150 20.41 -2.16 -7.06
CA ILE A 150 20.91 -1.13 -7.98
C ILE A 150 21.36 0.11 -7.23
N ILE A 151 22.23 0.89 -7.86
CA ILE A 151 22.61 2.24 -7.42
C ILE A 151 22.01 3.23 -8.42
N CYS A 152 21.24 4.18 -7.93
CA CYS A 152 20.60 5.21 -8.75
C CYS A 152 21.49 6.46 -8.82
N PHE A 153 21.60 7.06 -9.99
CA PHE A 153 22.38 8.28 -10.21
C PHE A 153 21.49 9.36 -10.82
N THR A 154 21.74 10.62 -10.44
CA THR A 154 21.13 11.80 -11.07
C THR A 154 22.20 12.80 -11.48
N LYS A 155 21.90 13.65 -12.46
CA LYS A 155 22.73 14.78 -12.89
C LYS A 155 21.82 15.91 -13.34
N GLN A 156 22.07 17.11 -12.82
CA GLN A 156 21.44 18.32 -13.36
C GLN A 156 22.16 18.75 -14.64
N LEU A 157 21.37 19.23 -15.63
CA LEU A 157 21.86 19.73 -16.92
C LEU A 157 21.81 21.24 -17.00
#